data_e3fd09116d91a1f358214ff4813473df
#
_entry.id   e3fd09116d91a1f358214ff4813473df
#
_cell.length_a   1.000
_cell.length_b   1.000
_cell.length_c   1.000
_cell.angle_alpha   90.00
_cell.angle_beta   90.00
_cell.angle_gamma   90.00
#
_symmetry.space_group_name_H-M   'P 1'
#
loop_
_entity.id
_entity.type
_entity.pdbx_description
1 polymer ?
#
loop_
_entity_poly.entity_id
_entity_poly.type
_entity_poly.pdbx_seq_one_letter_code
_entity_poly.pdbx_strand_id
1 'polypeptide(L)'
;MSKTRSSQNKKVSISQLNNHTVHNKRQALKDLKQLNFDEMEFKNPAQKRFYNTITKKDVTFCIGPAGCGKTFLSVHRALRELGDKDSKIDGIVIVKPLVEADGEKIGFLPGDLEEKTAPWMMSFYYNMEQIIGKQRLRMLKEGGIVEVMPLAFMRGITLSNKFVILDEAQNATPEQIKMFVTRIGQDSKYIITGDLEQSDLGNKKSGLEDAIKRFAGVTGVGLAQFKEKDIVRHPMVKRLLKRYHDGFNIMDDISAEKTISMWIHDEEIEANVDGSYDVQKSHGDHYYTLKQ
;
A
#
# COMPACT_ATOMS: atom_id res chain seq x y z
N MET A 1 -33.68 -52.07 -7.33
CA MET A 1 -32.48 -51.87 -8.16
C MET A 1 -32.01 -50.45 -8.03
N SER A 2 -31.08 -50.19 -7.10
CA SER A 2 -30.50 -48.86 -6.85
C SER A 2 -29.14 -48.81 -7.52
N LYS A 3 -28.99 -47.92 -8.52
CA LYS A 3 -27.70 -47.65 -9.18
C LYS A 3 -26.92 -46.61 -8.40
N THR A 4 -25.92 -47.05 -7.68
CA THR A 4 -24.90 -46.21 -7.03
C THR A 4 -24.06 -45.54 -8.10
N ARG A 5 -24.14 -44.20 -8.21
CA ARG A 5 -23.21 -43.39 -9.02
C ARG A 5 -21.89 -43.26 -8.24
N SER A 6 -20.87 -43.96 -8.68
CA SER A 6 -19.50 -43.80 -8.24
C SER A 6 -18.98 -42.45 -8.79
N SER A 7 -18.71 -41.48 -7.90
CA SER A 7 -17.99 -40.25 -8.24
C SER A 7 -16.49 -40.61 -8.37
N GLN A 8 -15.99 -40.67 -9.58
CA GLN A 8 -14.56 -40.79 -9.84
C GLN A 8 -13.89 -39.42 -9.53
N ASN A 9 -13.34 -39.27 -8.34
CA ASN A 9 -12.37 -38.23 -8.04
C ASN A 9 -11.08 -38.52 -8.86
N LYS A 10 -10.92 -37.86 -10.01
CA LYS A 10 -9.65 -37.87 -10.75
C LYS A 10 -8.58 -37.19 -9.89
N LYS A 11 -7.67 -37.97 -9.29
CA LYS A 11 -6.45 -37.46 -8.70
C LYS A 11 -5.61 -36.79 -9.80
N VAL A 12 -5.54 -35.47 -9.79
CA VAL A 12 -4.65 -34.72 -10.70
C VAL A 12 -3.22 -34.97 -10.20
N SER A 13 -2.32 -35.37 -11.09
CA SER A 13 -0.92 -35.62 -10.73
C SER A 13 -0.17 -34.29 -10.52
N ILE A 14 0.85 -34.30 -9.65
CA ILE A 14 1.71 -33.12 -9.38
C ILE A 14 2.31 -32.57 -10.68
N SER A 15 2.68 -33.43 -11.64
CA SER A 15 3.18 -33.01 -12.96
C SER A 15 2.11 -32.27 -13.79
N GLN A 16 0.85 -32.66 -13.70
CA GLN A 16 -0.24 -31.97 -14.39
C GLN A 16 -0.54 -30.60 -13.78
N LEU A 17 -0.47 -30.49 -12.43
CA LEU A 17 -0.60 -29.22 -11.71
C LEU A 17 0.53 -28.26 -12.10
N ASN A 18 1.79 -28.74 -12.11
CA ASN A 18 2.94 -27.93 -12.48
C ASN A 18 2.87 -27.45 -13.94
N ASN A 19 2.46 -28.31 -14.86
CA ASN A 19 2.31 -27.94 -16.27
C ASN A 19 1.18 -26.90 -16.47
N HIS A 20 0.09 -27.02 -15.73
CA HIS A 20 -1.01 -26.06 -15.77
C HIS A 20 -0.59 -24.68 -15.27
N THR A 21 0.15 -24.62 -14.15
CA THR A 21 0.67 -23.39 -13.58
C THR A 21 1.65 -22.70 -14.51
N VAL A 22 2.58 -23.45 -15.13
CA VAL A 22 3.56 -22.91 -16.09
C VAL A 22 2.85 -22.36 -17.34
N HIS A 23 1.83 -23.07 -17.84
CA HIS A 23 1.04 -22.59 -18.98
C HIS A 23 0.30 -21.29 -18.65
N ASN A 24 -0.35 -21.24 -17.50
CA ASN A 24 -1.07 -20.05 -17.03
C ASN A 24 -0.12 -18.86 -16.84
N LYS A 25 1.06 -19.08 -16.26
CA LYS A 25 2.09 -18.04 -16.13
C LYS A 25 2.48 -17.45 -17.48
N ARG A 26 2.79 -18.29 -18.47
CA ARG A 26 3.16 -17.84 -19.83
C ARG A 26 2.05 -17.06 -20.50
N GLN A 27 0.81 -17.53 -20.39
CA GLN A 27 -0.34 -16.87 -21.01
C GLN A 27 -0.60 -15.52 -20.37
N ALA A 28 -0.57 -15.42 -19.02
CA ALA A 28 -0.78 -14.18 -18.30
C ALA A 28 0.30 -13.11 -18.61
N LEU A 29 1.56 -13.52 -18.69
CA LEU A 29 2.66 -12.63 -19.12
C LEU A 29 2.49 -12.16 -20.56
N LYS A 30 2.10 -13.06 -21.46
CA LYS A 30 1.86 -12.71 -22.87
C LYS A 30 0.73 -11.68 -23.00
N ASP A 31 -0.35 -11.87 -22.26
CA ASP A 31 -1.51 -10.95 -22.26
C ASP A 31 -1.11 -9.57 -21.70
N LEU A 32 -0.32 -9.55 -20.63
CA LEU A 32 0.18 -8.31 -20.04
C LEU A 32 1.14 -7.57 -20.99
N LYS A 33 2.02 -8.27 -21.68
CA LYS A 33 2.97 -7.71 -22.67
C LYS A 33 2.29 -7.15 -23.93
N GLN A 34 1.02 -7.46 -24.14
CA GLN A 34 0.20 -6.88 -25.20
C GLN A 34 -0.59 -5.65 -24.72
N LEU A 35 -0.62 -5.41 -23.40
CA LEU A 35 -1.31 -4.26 -22.85
C LEU A 35 -0.53 -2.98 -23.20
N ASN A 36 -1.24 -2.05 -23.83
CA ASN A 36 -0.73 -0.68 -23.96
C ASN A 36 -1.03 0.04 -22.64
N PHE A 37 0.01 0.28 -21.83
CA PHE A 37 -0.14 1.04 -20.60
C PHE A 37 -0.34 2.52 -20.92
N ASP A 38 -1.35 3.13 -20.34
CA ASP A 38 -1.53 4.56 -20.43
C ASP A 38 -0.31 5.32 -19.89
N GLU A 39 -0.07 6.48 -20.44
CA GLU A 39 1.00 7.35 -19.96
C GLU A 39 0.70 7.81 -18.53
N MET A 40 1.71 7.70 -17.64
CA MET A 40 1.52 8.05 -16.23
C MET A 40 1.35 9.54 -16.03
N GLU A 41 0.18 9.96 -15.62
CA GLU A 41 -0.11 11.35 -15.24
C GLU A 41 0.34 11.60 -13.80
N PHE A 42 1.42 12.39 -13.64
CA PHE A 42 1.93 12.76 -12.32
C PHE A 42 1.19 13.99 -11.77
N LYS A 43 0.66 13.88 -10.56
CA LYS A 43 -0.07 14.97 -9.89
C LYS A 43 0.87 16.05 -9.31
N ASN A 44 2.16 15.73 -9.14
CA ASN A 44 3.19 16.68 -8.69
C ASN A 44 4.60 16.26 -9.15
N PRO A 45 5.59 17.17 -9.09
CA PRO A 45 6.96 16.86 -9.49
C PRO A 45 7.65 15.80 -8.64
N ALA A 46 7.27 15.62 -7.36
CA ALA A 46 7.86 14.60 -6.49
C ALA A 46 7.48 13.19 -6.96
N GLN A 47 6.24 12.99 -7.42
CA GLN A 47 5.80 11.74 -8.03
C GLN A 47 6.63 11.39 -9.28
N LYS A 48 6.87 12.37 -10.15
CA LYS A 48 7.71 12.19 -11.34
C LYS A 48 9.15 11.83 -10.97
N ARG A 49 9.73 12.51 -9.97
CA ARG A 49 11.08 12.18 -9.47
C ARG A 49 11.14 10.76 -8.94
N PHE A 50 10.21 10.37 -8.08
CA PHE A 50 10.15 9.01 -7.53
C PHE A 50 10.07 7.97 -8.64
N TYR A 51 9.15 8.12 -9.57
CA TYR A 51 8.97 7.21 -10.70
C TYR A 51 10.24 7.06 -11.56
N ASN A 52 10.91 8.18 -11.84
CA ASN A 52 12.18 8.18 -12.56
C ASN A 52 13.31 7.54 -11.75
N THR A 53 13.31 7.68 -10.43
CA THR A 53 14.30 7.02 -9.55
C THR A 53 14.16 5.51 -9.62
N ILE A 54 12.93 4.99 -9.52
CA ILE A 54 12.64 3.55 -9.68
C ILE A 54 13.16 3.05 -11.04
N THR A 55 12.96 3.81 -12.09
CA THR A 55 13.41 3.42 -13.43
C THR A 55 14.93 3.23 -13.52
N LYS A 56 15.68 4.12 -12.85
CA LYS A 56 17.15 4.23 -13.02
C LYS A 56 17.97 3.47 -11.99
N LYS A 57 17.34 3.02 -10.90
CA LYS A 57 18.04 2.42 -9.76
C LYS A 57 17.59 0.99 -9.52
N ASP A 58 18.49 0.18 -8.97
CA ASP A 58 18.20 -1.21 -8.60
C ASP A 58 17.44 -1.26 -7.27
N VAL A 59 17.82 -0.38 -6.33
CA VAL A 59 17.14 -0.20 -5.05
C VAL A 59 16.68 1.24 -4.90
N THR A 60 15.39 1.45 -4.63
CA THR A 60 14.84 2.78 -4.42
C THR A 60 14.13 2.87 -3.07
N PHE A 61 14.61 3.76 -2.22
CA PHE A 61 13.89 4.17 -1.02
C PHE A 61 12.93 5.31 -1.36
N CYS A 62 11.73 5.25 -0.80
CA CYS A 62 10.73 6.30 -0.94
C CYS A 62 10.08 6.60 0.39
N ILE A 63 10.33 7.79 0.92
CA ILE A 63 9.80 8.22 2.21
C ILE A 63 8.84 9.39 2.06
N GLY A 64 7.92 9.51 3.00
CA GLY A 64 7.00 10.63 3.12
C GLY A 64 5.60 10.23 3.57
N PRO A 65 4.72 11.23 3.81
CA PRO A 65 3.43 11.02 4.43
C PRO A 65 2.49 10.12 3.61
N ALA A 66 1.48 9.58 4.29
CA ALA A 66 0.43 8.80 3.64
C ALA A 66 -0.34 9.65 2.61
N GLY A 67 -0.76 9.04 1.49
CA GLY A 67 -1.54 9.72 0.45
C GLY A 67 -0.73 10.47 -0.61
N CYS A 68 0.60 10.33 -0.65
CA CYS A 68 1.45 10.88 -1.71
C CYS A 68 1.49 10.00 -2.96
N GLY A 69 0.91 8.79 -2.93
CA GLY A 69 0.89 7.85 -4.05
C GLY A 69 2.09 6.91 -4.12
N LYS A 70 2.85 6.72 -3.03
CA LYS A 70 4.02 5.81 -2.98
C LYS A 70 3.67 4.41 -3.48
N THR A 71 2.67 3.77 -2.89
CA THR A 71 2.23 2.42 -3.23
C THR A 71 1.71 2.33 -4.66
N PHE A 72 0.86 3.28 -5.09
CA PHE A 72 0.30 3.30 -6.44
C PHE A 72 1.39 3.41 -7.53
N LEU A 73 2.34 4.35 -7.36
CA LEU A 73 3.43 4.55 -8.31
C LEU A 73 4.38 3.35 -8.38
N SER A 74 4.65 2.71 -7.23
CA SER A 74 5.45 1.49 -7.16
C SER A 74 4.79 0.34 -7.91
N VAL A 75 3.49 0.12 -7.68
CA VAL A 75 2.68 -0.89 -8.36
C VAL A 75 2.60 -0.63 -9.86
N HIS A 76 2.31 0.62 -10.25
CA HIS A 76 2.24 0.98 -11.66
C HIS A 76 3.58 0.71 -12.37
N ARG A 77 4.71 1.09 -11.74
CA ARG A 77 6.02 0.84 -12.33
C ARG A 77 6.33 -0.66 -12.40
N ALA A 78 5.99 -1.42 -11.38
CA ALA A 78 6.17 -2.87 -11.36
C ALA A 78 5.40 -3.57 -12.50
N LEU A 79 4.15 -3.18 -12.72
CA LEU A 79 3.32 -3.73 -13.81
C LEU A 79 3.86 -3.34 -15.19
N ARG A 80 4.32 -2.10 -15.36
CA ARG A 80 4.96 -1.67 -16.61
C ARG A 80 6.26 -2.43 -16.88
N GLU A 81 7.08 -2.64 -15.86
CA GLU A 81 8.32 -3.41 -15.99
C GLU A 81 8.03 -4.87 -16.36
N LEU A 82 7.01 -5.47 -15.72
CA LEU A 82 6.56 -6.82 -16.00
C LEU A 82 5.96 -6.96 -17.42
N GLY A 83 5.30 -5.91 -17.91
CA GLY A 83 4.73 -5.84 -19.27
C GLY A 83 5.74 -5.46 -20.36
N ASP A 84 6.93 -5.00 -20.00
CA ASP A 84 7.97 -4.66 -20.95
C ASP A 84 8.59 -5.91 -21.57
N LYS A 85 8.70 -5.92 -22.91
CA LYS A 85 9.25 -7.08 -23.67
C LYS A 85 10.73 -7.28 -23.44
N ASP A 86 11.46 -6.20 -23.19
CA ASP A 86 12.90 -6.18 -23.00
C ASP A 86 13.31 -6.37 -21.54
N SER A 87 12.34 -6.28 -20.61
CA SER A 87 12.57 -6.51 -19.20
C SER A 87 12.76 -7.99 -18.88
N LYS A 88 13.70 -8.27 -17.99
CA LYS A 88 13.94 -9.59 -17.42
C LYS A 88 13.04 -9.89 -16.21
N ILE A 89 12.26 -8.92 -15.75
CA ILE A 89 11.33 -9.11 -14.63
C ILE A 89 10.22 -10.08 -15.06
N ASP A 90 10.02 -11.14 -14.28
CA ASP A 90 9.03 -12.19 -14.54
C ASP A 90 8.01 -12.37 -13.41
N GLY A 91 8.08 -11.52 -12.38
CA GLY A 91 7.13 -11.53 -11.28
C GLY A 91 7.26 -10.31 -10.37
N ILE A 92 6.21 -10.06 -9.62
CA ILE A 92 6.11 -9.01 -8.61
C ILE A 92 5.94 -9.66 -7.24
N VAL A 93 6.76 -9.26 -6.27
CA VAL A 93 6.67 -9.72 -4.89
C VAL A 93 6.36 -8.52 -4.00
N ILE A 94 5.25 -8.60 -3.28
CA ILE A 94 4.84 -7.58 -2.32
C ILE A 94 5.14 -8.08 -0.93
N VAL A 95 5.86 -7.26 -0.18
CA VAL A 95 6.33 -7.59 1.16
C VAL A 95 5.85 -6.55 2.15
N LYS A 96 5.37 -6.99 3.31
CA LYS A 96 5.06 -6.09 4.44
C LYS A 96 5.68 -6.63 5.73
N PRO A 97 6.19 -5.74 6.62
CA PRO A 97 6.43 -6.11 7.99
C PRO A 97 5.09 -6.51 8.64
N LEU A 98 5.09 -7.58 9.41
CA LEU A 98 3.94 -7.92 10.24
C LEU A 98 4.10 -7.19 11.57
N VAL A 99 3.30 -6.17 11.78
CA VAL A 99 3.12 -5.54 13.10
C VAL A 99 1.75 -5.95 13.59
N GLU A 100 1.69 -6.52 14.76
CA GLU A 100 0.41 -6.74 15.45
C GLU A 100 -0.10 -5.35 15.85
N ALA A 101 -1.20 -4.91 15.23
CA ALA A 101 -1.91 -3.72 15.68
C ALA A 101 -2.52 -4.00 17.07
N ASP A 102 -2.62 -2.98 17.89
CA ASP A 102 -3.06 -3.03 19.29
C ASP A 102 -4.13 -4.11 19.57
N GLY A 103 -3.68 -5.28 20.07
CA GLY A 103 -4.55 -6.38 20.49
C GLY A 103 -4.97 -7.38 19.40
N GLU A 104 -4.73 -7.12 18.12
CA GLU A 104 -5.05 -8.06 17.03
C GLU A 104 -3.86 -8.97 16.70
N LYS A 105 -3.85 -10.15 17.27
CA LYS A 105 -2.84 -11.17 16.97
C LYS A 105 -3.20 -11.92 15.69
N ILE A 106 -2.37 -11.77 14.66
CA ILE A 106 -2.51 -12.46 13.38
C ILE A 106 -2.64 -13.98 13.53
N GLY A 107 -2.00 -14.55 14.52
CA GLY A 107 -2.06 -15.99 14.80
C GLY A 107 -3.46 -16.54 15.10
N PHE A 108 -4.41 -15.70 15.52
CA PHE A 108 -5.78 -16.08 15.84
C PHE A 108 -6.77 -15.97 14.66
N LEU A 109 -6.36 -15.40 13.53
CA LEU A 109 -7.24 -15.37 12.36
C LEU A 109 -7.38 -16.79 11.78
N PRO A 110 -8.61 -17.27 11.49
CA PRO A 110 -8.83 -18.54 10.81
C PRO A 110 -8.32 -18.47 9.37
N GLY A 111 -7.96 -19.64 8.82
CA GLY A 111 -7.55 -19.76 7.43
C GLY A 111 -6.05 -19.98 7.22
N ASP A 112 -5.67 -20.14 5.96
CA ASP A 112 -4.27 -20.24 5.56
C ASP A 112 -3.54 -18.88 5.58
N LEU A 113 -2.26 -18.87 5.24
CA LEU A 113 -1.45 -17.64 5.28
C LEU A 113 -1.96 -16.58 4.29
N GLU A 114 -2.44 -17.00 3.11
CA GLU A 114 -2.96 -16.09 2.09
C GLU A 114 -4.26 -15.43 2.57
N GLU A 115 -5.15 -16.19 3.17
CA GLU A 115 -6.40 -15.68 3.76
C GLU A 115 -6.11 -14.71 4.91
N LYS A 116 -5.15 -15.04 5.78
CA LYS A 116 -4.75 -14.17 6.89
C LYS A 116 -4.10 -12.86 6.46
N THR A 117 -3.35 -12.86 5.37
CA THR A 117 -2.67 -11.66 4.85
C THR A 117 -3.52 -10.85 3.86
N ALA A 118 -4.60 -11.43 3.33
CA ALA A 118 -5.46 -10.80 2.33
C ALA A 118 -5.94 -9.38 2.70
N PRO A 119 -6.42 -9.09 3.93
CA PRO A 119 -6.86 -7.75 4.29
C PRO A 119 -5.77 -6.69 4.13
N TRP A 120 -4.52 -7.00 4.47
CA TRP A 120 -3.40 -6.05 4.36
C TRP A 120 -2.93 -5.82 2.94
N MET A 121 -3.29 -6.73 2.03
CA MET A 121 -2.93 -6.69 0.62
C MET A 121 -4.00 -6.07 -0.27
N MET A 122 -5.18 -5.79 0.28
CA MET A 122 -6.30 -5.21 -0.46
C MET A 122 -5.90 -3.93 -1.20
N SER A 123 -5.12 -3.05 -0.58
CA SER A 123 -4.67 -1.80 -1.20
C SER A 123 -3.82 -2.02 -2.46
N PHE A 124 -2.96 -3.05 -2.46
CA PHE A 124 -2.16 -3.41 -3.62
C PHE A 124 -3.00 -4.00 -4.74
N TYR A 125 -3.87 -4.95 -4.40
CA TYR A 125 -4.77 -5.56 -5.39
C TYR A 125 -5.72 -4.54 -5.99
N TYR A 126 -6.24 -3.61 -5.18
CA TYR A 126 -7.06 -2.52 -5.68
C TYR A 126 -6.29 -1.65 -6.69
N ASN A 127 -5.06 -1.23 -6.36
CA ASN A 127 -4.23 -0.44 -7.26
C ASN A 127 -3.91 -1.20 -8.56
N MET A 128 -3.59 -2.50 -8.48
CA MET A 128 -3.36 -3.33 -9.67
C MET A 128 -4.61 -3.44 -10.53
N GLU A 129 -5.77 -3.67 -9.90
CA GLU A 129 -7.05 -3.78 -10.60
C GLU A 129 -7.40 -2.48 -11.36
N GLN A 130 -7.14 -1.32 -10.76
CA GLN A 130 -7.33 -0.03 -11.44
C GLN A 130 -6.43 0.15 -12.67
N ILE A 131 -5.24 -0.43 -12.68
CA ILE A 131 -4.26 -0.28 -13.76
C ILE A 131 -4.48 -1.29 -14.89
N ILE A 132 -4.69 -2.57 -14.56
CA ILE A 132 -4.72 -3.66 -15.54
C ILE A 132 -6.09 -4.36 -15.66
N GLY A 133 -7.04 -4.01 -14.81
CA GLY A 133 -8.35 -4.63 -14.73
C GLY A 133 -8.37 -5.96 -13.96
N LYS A 134 -9.55 -6.31 -13.46
CA LYS A 134 -9.79 -7.46 -12.58
C LYS A 134 -9.37 -8.80 -13.19
N GLN A 135 -9.68 -8.99 -14.48
CA GLN A 135 -9.40 -10.27 -15.16
C GLN A 135 -7.90 -10.54 -15.25
N ARG A 136 -7.09 -9.53 -15.66
CA ARG A 136 -5.64 -9.68 -15.75
C ARG A 136 -5.00 -9.87 -14.39
N LEU A 137 -5.43 -9.13 -13.38
CA LEU A 137 -4.95 -9.33 -12.02
C LEU A 137 -5.20 -10.77 -11.55
N ARG A 138 -6.38 -11.32 -11.81
CA ARG A 138 -6.69 -12.72 -11.49
C ARG A 138 -5.72 -13.68 -12.19
N MET A 139 -5.48 -13.50 -13.50
CA MET A 139 -4.54 -14.34 -14.25
C MET A 139 -3.11 -14.26 -13.71
N LEU A 140 -2.65 -13.06 -13.28
CA LEU A 140 -1.33 -12.88 -12.69
C LEU A 140 -1.21 -13.61 -11.34
N LYS A 141 -2.25 -13.57 -10.51
CA LYS A 141 -2.30 -14.30 -9.23
C LYS A 141 -2.31 -15.81 -9.44
N GLU A 142 -3.22 -16.32 -10.26
CA GLU A 142 -3.34 -17.75 -10.58
C GLU A 142 -2.07 -18.31 -11.25
N GLY A 143 -1.33 -17.48 -11.99
CA GLY A 143 -0.06 -17.81 -12.60
C GLY A 143 1.15 -17.72 -11.65
N GLY A 144 0.96 -17.32 -10.39
CA GLY A 144 2.06 -17.11 -9.44
C GLY A 144 3.04 -16.02 -9.89
N ILE A 145 2.55 -15.00 -10.61
CA ILE A 145 3.36 -13.88 -11.09
C ILE A 145 3.34 -12.75 -10.07
N VAL A 146 2.21 -12.56 -9.39
CA VAL A 146 2.06 -11.64 -8.26
C VAL A 146 1.98 -12.46 -7.00
N GLU A 147 3.00 -12.33 -6.19
CA GLU A 147 3.13 -13.01 -4.91
C GLU A 147 3.13 -12.01 -3.76
N VAL A 148 2.61 -12.46 -2.64
CA VAL A 148 2.55 -11.67 -1.41
C VAL A 148 3.20 -12.48 -0.31
N MET A 149 4.11 -11.86 0.43
CA MET A 149 4.70 -12.55 1.57
C MET A 149 5.03 -11.60 2.73
N PRO A 150 4.85 -12.07 3.95
CA PRO A 150 5.38 -11.38 5.12
C PRO A 150 6.91 -11.27 5.08
N LEU A 151 7.44 -10.14 5.56
CA LEU A 151 8.89 -9.91 5.57
C LEU A 151 9.67 -11.04 6.27
N ALA A 152 9.11 -11.63 7.32
CA ALA A 152 9.74 -12.72 8.06
C ALA A 152 9.99 -13.98 7.20
N PHE A 153 9.16 -14.23 6.17
CA PHE A 153 9.28 -15.41 5.32
C PHE A 153 10.31 -15.26 4.20
N MET A 154 10.90 -14.09 4.04
CA MET A 154 11.97 -13.89 3.05
C MET A 154 13.32 -14.50 3.46
N ARG A 155 13.43 -15.01 4.69
CA ARG A 155 14.68 -15.58 5.17
C ARG A 155 15.11 -16.80 4.36
N GLY A 156 16.33 -16.78 3.80
CA GLY A 156 16.87 -17.88 3.00
C GLY A 156 16.45 -17.91 1.53
N ILE A 157 15.61 -16.97 1.08
CA ILE A 157 15.16 -16.87 -0.31
C ILE A 157 16.04 -15.84 -1.03
N THR A 158 16.42 -16.12 -2.27
CA THR A 158 17.02 -15.14 -3.18
C THR A 158 16.01 -14.88 -4.31
N LEU A 159 15.67 -13.62 -4.54
CA LEU A 159 14.68 -13.22 -5.54
C LEU A 159 15.37 -12.68 -6.78
N SER A 160 15.49 -13.50 -7.82
CA SER A 160 16.01 -13.10 -9.13
C SER A 160 14.88 -12.84 -10.12
N ASN A 161 15.08 -11.89 -11.03
CA ASN A 161 14.09 -11.49 -12.04
C ASN A 161 12.75 -11.01 -11.42
N LYS A 162 12.80 -10.39 -10.23
CA LYS A 162 11.61 -9.93 -9.51
C LYS A 162 11.60 -8.44 -9.32
N PHE A 163 10.42 -7.86 -9.39
CA PHE A 163 10.16 -6.52 -8.90
C PHE A 163 9.59 -6.64 -7.48
N VAL A 164 10.35 -6.23 -6.49
CA VAL A 164 10.04 -6.43 -5.07
C VAL A 164 9.67 -5.11 -4.42
N ILE A 165 8.52 -5.06 -3.76
CA ILE A 165 8.03 -3.87 -3.05
C ILE A 165 7.92 -4.21 -1.57
N LEU A 166 8.73 -3.59 -0.73
CA LEU A 166 8.55 -3.56 0.71
C LEU A 166 7.81 -2.29 1.10
N ASP A 167 6.57 -2.43 1.56
CA ASP A 167 5.74 -1.32 2.00
C ASP A 167 5.66 -1.25 3.53
N GLU A 168 5.39 -0.07 4.08
CA GLU A 168 5.36 0.22 5.51
C GLU A 168 6.69 -0.14 6.21
N ALA A 169 7.80 0.13 5.53
CA ALA A 169 9.14 -0.26 5.98
C ALA A 169 9.58 0.42 7.28
N GLN A 170 8.91 1.51 7.73
CA GLN A 170 9.13 2.09 9.04
C GLN A 170 8.85 1.10 10.17
N ASN A 171 8.03 0.09 9.90
CA ASN A 171 7.66 -0.97 10.85
C ASN A 171 8.59 -2.19 10.80
N ALA A 172 9.72 -2.09 10.08
CA ALA A 172 10.76 -3.10 10.06
C ALA A 172 11.95 -2.67 10.94
N THR A 173 12.56 -3.63 11.66
CA THR A 173 13.80 -3.38 12.41
C THR A 173 15.01 -3.29 11.48
N PRO A 174 16.17 -2.75 11.93
CA PRO A 174 17.40 -2.74 11.15
C PRO A 174 17.83 -4.13 10.65
N GLU A 175 17.68 -5.16 11.48
CA GLU A 175 18.00 -6.56 11.14
C GLU A 175 17.07 -7.09 10.05
N GLN A 176 15.78 -6.72 10.09
CA GLN A 176 14.80 -7.10 9.07
C GLN A 176 15.10 -6.40 7.74
N ILE A 177 15.42 -5.10 7.73
CA ILE A 177 15.82 -4.41 6.49
C ILE A 177 17.11 -5.01 5.94
N LYS A 178 18.12 -5.27 6.79
CA LYS A 178 19.36 -5.95 6.38
C LYS A 178 19.05 -7.33 5.75
N MET A 179 18.20 -8.11 6.38
CA MET A 179 17.75 -9.39 5.86
C MET A 179 17.08 -9.21 4.49
N PHE A 180 16.19 -8.24 4.33
CA PHE A 180 15.46 -7.95 3.10
C PHE A 180 16.39 -7.60 1.93
N VAL A 181 17.28 -6.62 2.11
CA VAL A 181 18.18 -6.17 1.05
C VAL A 181 19.19 -7.23 0.64
N THR A 182 19.53 -8.17 1.52
CA THR A 182 20.40 -9.30 1.19
C THR A 182 19.69 -10.42 0.40
N ARG A 183 18.42 -10.27 0.08
CA ARG A 183 17.66 -11.19 -0.78
C ARG A 183 17.68 -10.79 -2.25
N ILE A 184 18.32 -9.67 -2.58
CA ILE A 184 18.44 -9.19 -3.96
C ILE A 184 19.15 -10.23 -4.81
N GLY A 185 18.44 -10.71 -5.82
CA GLY A 185 18.98 -11.61 -6.83
C GLY A 185 19.27 -10.86 -8.14
N GLN A 186 19.77 -11.62 -9.12
CA GLN A 186 20.11 -11.07 -10.41
C GLN A 186 18.89 -10.46 -11.12
N ASP A 187 19.11 -9.36 -11.84
CA ASP A 187 18.10 -8.69 -12.67
C ASP A 187 16.80 -8.31 -11.91
N SER A 188 16.91 -8.03 -10.61
CA SER A 188 15.77 -7.64 -9.76
C SER A 188 15.79 -6.17 -9.41
N LYS A 189 14.60 -5.59 -9.15
CA LYS A 189 14.40 -4.23 -8.67
C LYS A 189 13.72 -4.24 -7.31
N TYR A 190 14.21 -3.42 -6.38
CA TYR A 190 13.71 -3.36 -5.01
C TYR A 190 13.24 -1.95 -4.67
N ILE A 191 12.00 -1.84 -4.24
CA ILE A 191 11.39 -0.59 -3.79
C ILE A 191 11.04 -0.72 -2.31
N ILE A 192 11.48 0.26 -1.52
CA ILE A 192 11.26 0.29 -0.08
C ILE A 192 10.51 1.58 0.23
N THR A 193 9.23 1.46 0.60
CA THR A 193 8.36 2.60 0.89
C THR A 193 8.04 2.66 2.37
N GLY A 194 7.92 3.87 2.90
CA GLY A 194 7.53 4.07 4.29
C GLY A 194 7.35 5.54 4.68
N ASP A 195 6.95 5.73 5.92
CA ASP A 195 6.76 7.03 6.55
C ASP A 195 7.59 7.08 7.85
N LEU A 196 8.56 7.98 7.93
CA LEU A 196 9.44 8.07 9.09
C LEU A 196 8.71 8.59 10.34
N GLU A 197 7.57 9.25 10.18
CA GLU A 197 6.77 9.82 11.28
C GLU A 197 5.74 8.83 11.83
N GLN A 198 5.42 7.75 11.07
CA GLN A 198 4.40 6.76 11.41
C GLN A 198 5.05 5.40 11.67
N SER A 199 5.62 5.20 12.86
CA SER A 199 6.21 3.91 13.24
C SER A 199 5.45 3.28 14.39
N ASP A 200 4.97 2.06 14.18
CA ASP A 200 4.28 1.25 15.19
C ASP A 200 5.26 0.38 16.01
N LEU A 201 6.56 0.60 15.87
CA LEU A 201 7.60 -0.19 16.57
C LEU A 201 7.74 0.15 18.04
N GLY A 202 7.03 1.16 18.56
CA GLY A 202 7.18 1.65 19.93
C GLY A 202 8.60 2.14 20.17
N ASN A 203 9.28 1.58 21.17
CA ASN A 203 10.66 1.98 21.54
C ASN A 203 11.77 1.40 20.65
N LYS A 204 11.44 0.60 19.63
CA LYS A 204 12.46 0.03 18.74
C LYS A 204 12.84 1.03 17.65
N LYS A 205 14.11 1.00 17.25
CA LYS A 205 14.59 1.84 16.14
C LYS A 205 14.00 1.36 14.81
N SER A 206 13.53 2.31 13.99
CA SER A 206 13.13 2.03 12.63
C SER A 206 14.31 1.63 11.76
N GLY A 207 14.22 0.49 11.12
CA GLY A 207 15.22 0.02 10.17
C GLY A 207 15.24 0.85 8.88
N LEU A 208 14.12 1.50 8.53
CA LEU A 208 14.03 2.36 7.35
C LEU A 208 14.98 3.57 7.50
N GLU A 209 14.95 4.26 8.64
CA GLU A 209 15.84 5.41 8.90
C GLU A 209 17.32 5.00 8.92
N ASP A 210 17.64 3.89 9.60
CA ASP A 210 18.99 3.34 9.65
C ASP A 210 19.50 2.98 8.25
N ALA A 211 18.68 2.33 7.43
CA ALA A 211 19.03 1.93 6.08
C ALA A 211 19.29 3.12 5.15
N ILE A 212 18.46 4.16 5.21
CA ILE A 212 18.65 5.38 4.41
C ILE A 212 20.01 6.02 4.72
N LYS A 213 20.39 6.09 6.01
CA LYS A 213 21.68 6.63 6.41
C LYS A 213 22.85 5.77 5.94
N ARG A 214 22.75 4.44 6.05
CA ARG A 214 23.82 3.50 5.68
C ARG A 214 24.04 3.39 4.19
N PHE A 215 22.96 3.45 3.39
CA PHE A 215 23.04 3.24 1.95
C PHE A 215 23.15 4.53 1.15
N ALA A 216 23.27 5.68 1.81
CA ALA A 216 23.53 6.95 1.16
C ALA A 216 24.85 6.87 0.34
N GLY A 217 24.79 7.25 -0.92
CA GLY A 217 25.94 7.23 -1.84
C GLY A 217 26.28 5.87 -2.45
N VAL A 218 25.62 4.78 -2.08
CA VAL A 218 25.85 3.48 -2.70
C VAL A 218 25.35 3.51 -4.16
N THR A 219 26.22 3.11 -5.09
CA THR A 219 25.88 3.02 -6.52
C THR A 219 24.71 2.06 -6.72
N GLY A 220 23.73 2.41 -7.57
CA GLY A 220 22.53 1.61 -7.77
C GLY A 220 21.40 1.89 -6.76
N VAL A 221 21.69 2.59 -5.66
CA VAL A 221 20.65 2.99 -4.67
C VAL A 221 20.18 4.42 -4.94
N GLY A 222 18.89 4.65 -4.81
CA GLY A 222 18.24 5.95 -4.92
C GLY A 222 17.29 6.25 -3.77
N LEU A 223 17.10 7.54 -3.50
CA LEU A 223 16.14 8.03 -2.51
C LEU A 223 15.21 9.03 -3.17
N ALA A 224 13.92 8.89 -2.91
CA ALA A 224 12.89 9.87 -3.21
C ALA A 224 12.16 10.24 -1.91
N GLN A 225 11.89 11.53 -1.75
CA GLN A 225 11.18 12.05 -0.58
C GLN A 225 9.97 12.85 -1.02
N PHE A 226 8.84 12.55 -0.40
CA PHE A 226 7.61 13.34 -0.44
C PHE A 226 7.51 14.19 0.83
N LYS A 227 6.85 15.33 0.68
CA LYS A 227 6.52 16.26 1.77
C LYS A 227 4.99 16.39 1.87
N GLU A 228 4.49 16.99 2.92
CA GLU A 228 3.04 17.23 3.12
C GLU A 228 2.37 17.90 1.91
N LYS A 229 3.03 18.86 1.27
CA LYS A 229 2.52 19.53 0.05
C LYS A 229 2.30 18.59 -1.13
N ASP A 230 2.96 17.43 -1.13
CA ASP A 230 2.86 16.42 -2.19
C ASP A 230 1.71 15.42 -1.96
N ILE A 231 0.96 15.58 -0.87
CA ILE A 231 -0.22 14.74 -0.54
C ILE A 231 -1.31 14.96 -1.58
N VAL A 232 -1.75 13.87 -2.22
CA VAL A 232 -2.81 13.84 -3.23
C VAL A 232 -4.03 13.15 -2.60
N ARG A 233 -4.77 13.88 -1.79
CA ARG A 233 -6.01 13.42 -1.17
C ARG A 233 -7.14 14.41 -1.41
N HIS A 234 -8.37 13.94 -1.24
CA HIS A 234 -9.53 14.81 -1.29
C HIS A 234 -9.34 16.01 -0.35
N PRO A 235 -9.71 17.26 -0.75
CA PRO A 235 -9.52 18.44 0.08
C PRO A 235 -10.10 18.33 1.50
N MET A 236 -11.24 17.62 1.65
CA MET A 236 -11.83 17.33 2.94
C MET A 236 -10.87 16.57 3.88
N VAL A 237 -10.14 15.56 3.36
CA VAL A 237 -9.19 14.79 4.17
C VAL A 237 -8.09 15.71 4.72
N LYS A 238 -7.60 16.66 3.92
CA LYS A 238 -6.60 17.64 4.38
C LYS A 238 -7.14 18.53 5.48
N ARG A 239 -8.40 18.99 5.37
CA ARG A 239 -9.08 19.81 6.40
C ARG A 239 -9.27 19.01 7.70
N LEU A 240 -9.68 17.74 7.61
CA LEU A 240 -9.85 16.88 8.78
C LEU A 240 -8.51 16.60 9.47
N LEU A 241 -7.47 16.22 8.72
CA LEU A 241 -6.13 15.96 9.28
C LEU A 241 -5.55 17.18 10.00
N LYS A 242 -5.76 18.39 9.45
CA LYS A 242 -5.31 19.62 10.10
C LYS A 242 -5.88 19.76 11.51
N ARG A 243 -7.14 19.40 11.74
CA ARG A 243 -7.76 19.43 13.08
C ARG A 243 -7.11 18.48 14.08
N TYR A 244 -6.64 17.31 13.62
CA TYR A 244 -5.92 16.38 14.49
C TYR A 244 -4.52 16.90 14.86
N HIS A 245 -3.83 17.58 13.94
CA HIS A 245 -2.48 18.11 14.17
C HIS A 245 -2.47 19.40 15.00
N ASP A 246 -3.46 20.26 14.81
CA ASP A 246 -3.55 21.55 15.52
C ASP A 246 -3.95 21.40 17.00
N GLY A 247 -4.17 20.17 17.48
CA GLY A 247 -4.52 19.87 18.87
C GLY A 247 -5.85 20.51 19.29
N PHE A 248 -6.74 20.75 18.34
CA PHE A 248 -8.03 21.36 18.59
C PHE A 248 -8.91 20.38 19.38
N ASN A 249 -8.93 20.55 20.68
CA ASN A 249 -9.70 19.74 21.60
C ASN A 249 -11.05 20.41 21.82
N ILE A 250 -12.00 20.18 20.92
CA ILE A 250 -13.38 20.69 21.06
C ILE A 250 -14.01 20.23 22.40
N MET A 251 -13.53 19.11 22.95
CA MET A 251 -14.09 18.50 24.14
C MET A 251 -13.77 19.28 25.43
N ASP A 252 -12.71 20.11 25.44
CA ASP A 252 -12.38 20.90 26.63
C ASP A 252 -13.28 22.13 26.80
N ASP A 253 -13.90 22.64 25.71
CA ASP A 253 -14.69 23.87 25.73
C ASP A 253 -16.20 23.68 25.43
N ILE A 254 -16.60 22.52 24.89
CA ILE A 254 -18.00 22.29 24.46
C ILE A 254 -18.53 20.98 25.05
N SER A 255 -19.66 21.03 25.80
CA SER A 255 -20.31 19.81 26.29
C SER A 255 -20.70 18.86 25.14
N ALA A 256 -20.73 17.56 25.41
CA ALA A 256 -21.09 16.53 24.40
C ALA A 256 -22.46 16.82 23.74
N GLU A 257 -23.42 17.37 24.50
CA GLU A 257 -24.75 17.77 24.00
C GLU A 257 -24.69 18.91 23.00
N LYS A 258 -23.81 19.91 23.23
CA LYS A 258 -23.57 21.01 22.29
C LYS A 258 -22.89 20.53 21.01
N THR A 259 -21.94 19.60 21.12
CA THR A 259 -21.26 18.98 19.97
C THR A 259 -22.26 18.22 19.12
N ILE A 260 -23.13 17.41 19.70
CA ILE A 260 -24.16 16.64 18.97
C ILE A 260 -25.15 17.60 18.27
N SER A 261 -25.56 18.68 18.90
CA SER A 261 -26.48 19.65 18.28
C SER A 261 -25.87 20.32 17.03
N MET A 262 -24.56 20.51 16.98
CA MET A 262 -23.86 21.03 15.80
C MET A 262 -23.91 20.09 14.58
N TRP A 263 -24.08 18.76 14.80
CA TRP A 263 -24.19 17.77 13.74
C TRP A 263 -25.62 17.55 13.22
N ILE A 264 -26.62 17.89 14.03
CA ILE A 264 -28.04 17.65 13.70
C ILE A 264 -28.61 18.74 12.79
N HIS A 265 -28.01 19.92 12.79
CA HIS A 265 -28.45 21.04 11.97
C HIS A 265 -27.49 21.19 10.77
N ASP A 266 -28.02 21.08 9.57
CA ASP A 266 -27.33 21.31 8.28
C ASP A 266 -26.95 22.80 8.06
N GLU A 267 -26.52 23.48 9.09
CA GLU A 267 -26.07 24.87 9.01
C GLU A 267 -24.55 24.92 8.90
N GLU A 268 -24.03 25.62 7.90
CA GLU A 268 -22.60 25.92 7.79
C GLU A 268 -22.16 26.80 8.95
N ILE A 269 -21.41 26.21 9.90
CA ILE A 269 -20.78 26.95 10.98
C ILE A 269 -19.37 27.31 10.56
N GLU A 270 -19.11 28.56 10.23
CA GLU A 270 -17.76 29.07 10.03
C GLU A 270 -17.20 29.57 11.37
N ALA A 271 -16.02 29.03 11.73
CA ALA A 271 -15.28 29.53 12.90
C ALA A 271 -14.56 30.81 12.51
N ASN A 272 -14.76 31.87 13.30
CA ASN A 272 -14.00 33.10 13.13
C ASN A 272 -12.54 32.96 13.59
N VAL A 273 -11.69 33.87 13.15
CA VAL A 273 -10.24 33.86 13.44
C VAL A 273 -9.91 33.96 14.93
N ASP A 274 -10.83 34.46 15.72
CA ASP A 274 -10.76 34.62 17.19
C ASP A 274 -11.31 33.40 17.96
N GLY A 275 -11.79 32.35 17.27
CA GLY A 275 -12.35 31.14 17.88
C GLY A 275 -13.87 31.29 18.22
N SER A 276 -14.54 32.38 17.88
CA SER A 276 -15.99 32.52 17.98
C SER A 276 -16.68 31.87 16.75
N TYR A 277 -17.96 31.56 16.87
CA TYR A 277 -18.77 30.94 15.82
C TYR A 277 -19.95 31.81 15.47
N ASP A 278 -20.13 32.12 14.19
CA ASP A 278 -21.34 32.72 13.65
C ASP A 278 -22.26 31.65 13.08
N VAL A 279 -23.51 31.61 13.57
CA VAL A 279 -24.55 30.73 13.02
C VAL A 279 -25.37 31.52 12.01
N GLN A 280 -25.17 31.26 10.72
CA GLN A 280 -26.03 31.82 9.68
C GLN A 280 -27.36 31.05 9.64
N LYS A 281 -28.46 31.78 9.82
CA LYS A 281 -29.81 31.22 9.73
C LYS A 281 -30.24 31.02 8.29
N SER A 282 -30.47 29.77 7.88
CA SER A 282 -31.30 29.47 6.71
C SER A 282 -32.78 29.43 7.14
N HIS A 283 -33.66 29.95 6.31
CA HIS A 283 -35.08 30.16 6.62
C HIS A 283 -35.84 28.86 6.91
N GLY A 284 -36.24 28.67 8.15
CA GLY A 284 -37.16 27.60 8.58
C GLY A 284 -37.30 27.63 10.12
N ASP A 285 -38.47 28.07 10.61
CA ASP A 285 -38.81 28.30 12.00
C ASP A 285 -38.48 27.13 12.96
N HIS A 286 -37.40 27.23 13.72
CA HIS A 286 -37.29 26.71 15.08
C HIS A 286 -36.11 27.38 15.80
N TYR A 287 -36.47 28.19 16.82
CA TYR A 287 -35.53 28.91 17.67
C TYR A 287 -35.00 28.01 18.78
N TYR A 288 -33.69 27.86 18.87
CA TYR A 288 -33.03 27.45 20.11
C TYR A 288 -32.12 28.58 20.59
N THR A 289 -32.45 29.11 21.74
CA THR A 289 -31.68 30.16 22.43
C THR A 289 -30.52 29.49 23.15
N LEU A 290 -29.29 29.77 22.74
CA LEU A 290 -28.12 29.42 23.53
C LEU A 290 -28.03 30.37 24.71
N LYS A 291 -28.22 29.88 25.92
CA LYS A 291 -27.89 30.63 27.15
C LYS A 291 -26.37 30.54 27.36
N GLN A 292 -25.79 31.72 27.64
CA GLN A 292 -24.38 31.89 28.03
C GLN A 292 -24.04 31.12 29.30
#